data_dba326e3d59df3026b13d76223e93368
#
_entry.id   dba326e3d59df3026b13d76223e93368
#
_cell.length_a   1.000
_cell.length_b   1.000
_cell.length_c   1.000
_cell.angle_alpha   90.00
_cell.angle_beta   90.00
_cell.angle_gamma   90.00
#
_symmetry.space_group_name_H-M   'P 1'
#
loop_
_entity.id
_entity.type
_entity.pdbx_description
1 polymer ?
#
loop_
_entity_poly.entity_id
_entity_poly.type
_entity_poly.pdbx_seq_one_letter_code
_entity_poly.pdbx_strand_id
1 'polypeptide(L)'
;QVSYDENKVNEDIIVSEVEKAGYGAALANAGNEKRTGKGKKINKAEQEIHEMKIRLIWSVIFLIPMMYISMHHMFYEWFGIPVPGFIKAAFHGDENALAFSFSQFLLLLPIMYLNRKYFIVGFKNLFVHRSPNMDSLIALGASASVIYGVFAIFRIGYGLGHQDMALVSRYSMDIYFESAGMILTLITVGKYLESRSKGKTSEAIEKLMDLAPKQAKVLRDGKEV
;
A
#
# COMPACT_ATOMS: atom_id res chain seq x y z
N GLN A 1 -25.66 8.68 -19.27
CA GLN A 1 -26.74 9.68 -19.30
C GLN A 1 -27.82 9.19 -18.36
N VAL A 2 -28.20 10.01 -17.37
CA VAL A 2 -29.24 9.68 -16.39
C VAL A 2 -30.44 10.57 -16.71
N SER A 3 -31.63 10.00 -16.86
CA SER A 3 -32.87 10.70 -17.01
C SER A 3 -33.62 10.72 -15.68
N TYR A 4 -33.98 11.84 -15.16
CA TYR A 4 -34.63 12.01 -13.86
C TYR A 4 -35.74 13.11 -13.92
N ASP A 5 -36.63 13.05 -12.93
CA ASP A 5 -37.74 14.03 -12.78
C ASP A 5 -37.26 15.20 -11.91
N GLU A 6 -37.11 16.38 -12.55
CA GLU A 6 -36.61 17.61 -11.91
C GLU A 6 -37.46 18.07 -10.72
N ASN A 7 -38.75 17.66 -10.67
CA ASN A 7 -39.63 17.98 -9.54
C ASN A 7 -39.40 17.12 -8.29
N LYS A 8 -38.68 16.00 -8.44
CA LYS A 8 -38.45 15.01 -7.36
C LYS A 8 -36.99 14.96 -6.88
N VAL A 9 -36.05 15.24 -7.76
CA VAL A 9 -34.61 15.08 -7.46
C VAL A 9 -33.84 16.22 -8.09
N ASN A 10 -33.02 16.91 -7.29
CA ASN A 10 -32.10 17.95 -7.77
C ASN A 10 -30.76 17.32 -8.19
N GLU A 11 -30.09 17.95 -9.15
CA GLU A 11 -28.77 17.54 -9.65
C GLU A 11 -27.72 17.34 -8.53
N ASP A 12 -27.73 18.21 -7.51
CA ASP A 12 -26.83 18.12 -6.35
C ASP A 12 -27.05 16.85 -5.53
N ILE A 13 -28.31 16.37 -5.44
CA ILE A 13 -28.65 15.13 -4.74
C ILE A 13 -28.08 13.93 -5.51
N ILE A 14 -28.17 13.94 -6.84
CA ILE A 14 -27.63 12.87 -7.69
C ILE A 14 -26.10 12.82 -7.54
N VAL A 15 -25.42 13.97 -7.59
CA VAL A 15 -23.97 14.05 -7.38
C VAL A 15 -23.58 13.53 -6.00
N SER A 16 -24.29 13.93 -4.95
CA SER A 16 -24.06 13.49 -3.57
C SER A 16 -24.21 11.97 -3.40
N GLU A 17 -25.25 11.36 -3.99
CA GLU A 17 -25.47 9.92 -3.89
C GLU A 17 -24.43 9.11 -4.67
N VAL A 18 -23.98 9.61 -5.83
CA VAL A 18 -22.90 8.97 -6.59
C VAL A 18 -21.56 9.06 -5.83
N GLU A 19 -21.30 10.20 -5.17
CA GLU A 19 -20.10 10.36 -4.32
C GLU A 19 -20.16 9.47 -3.08
N LYS A 20 -21.32 9.31 -2.44
CA LYS A 20 -21.52 8.34 -1.33
C LYS A 20 -21.28 6.90 -1.77
N ALA A 21 -21.61 6.57 -3.01
CA ALA A 21 -21.32 5.25 -3.60
C ALA A 21 -19.82 5.05 -3.95
N GLY A 22 -18.98 6.09 -3.75
CA GLY A 22 -17.52 6.02 -3.97
C GLY A 22 -17.09 6.36 -5.40
N TYR A 23 -17.99 6.91 -6.22
CA TYR A 23 -17.69 7.32 -7.59
C TYR A 23 -17.68 8.86 -7.68
N GLY A 24 -16.85 9.43 -8.56
CA GLY A 24 -16.83 10.86 -8.83
C GLY A 24 -17.95 11.22 -9.83
N ALA A 25 -18.79 12.21 -9.50
CA ALA A 25 -19.79 12.75 -10.40
C ALA A 25 -19.58 14.27 -10.56
N ALA A 26 -19.86 14.82 -11.76
CA ALA A 26 -19.84 16.25 -12.03
C ALA A 26 -20.88 16.61 -13.08
N LEU A 27 -21.48 17.79 -12.95
CA LEU A 27 -22.46 18.31 -13.89
C LEU A 27 -21.83 18.58 -15.27
N ALA A 28 -22.44 18.12 -16.34
CA ALA A 28 -21.93 18.26 -17.70
C ALA A 28 -21.98 19.75 -18.22
N ASN A 29 -22.81 20.58 -17.62
CA ASN A 29 -23.02 21.97 -18.06
C ASN A 29 -22.04 22.99 -17.45
N ALA A 30 -21.12 22.60 -16.56
CA ALA A 30 -20.07 23.46 -16.03
C ALA A 30 -18.95 23.69 -17.08
N GLY A 31 -19.29 24.33 -18.19
CA GLY A 31 -18.44 24.50 -19.39
C GLY A 31 -17.17 25.34 -19.19
N ASN A 32 -16.99 26.01 -18.04
CA ASN A 32 -15.82 26.86 -17.77
C ASN A 32 -14.94 26.36 -16.61
N GLU A 33 -15.42 25.44 -15.76
CA GLU A 33 -14.62 24.89 -14.65
C GLU A 33 -13.75 23.69 -15.06
N LYS A 34 -13.93 23.15 -16.28
CA LYS A 34 -13.15 21.97 -16.75
C LYS A 34 -11.64 22.22 -16.86
N ARG A 35 -11.19 23.46 -17.00
CA ARG A 35 -9.74 23.79 -17.09
C ARG A 35 -9.06 23.82 -15.72
N THR A 36 -9.72 24.30 -14.69
CA THR A 36 -9.19 24.33 -13.32
C THR A 36 -9.29 22.97 -12.62
N GLY A 37 -10.32 22.17 -12.92
CA GLY A 37 -10.49 20.83 -12.38
C GLY A 37 -9.52 19.78 -12.95
N LYS A 38 -9.11 19.92 -14.23
CA LYS A 38 -8.13 19.00 -14.85
C LYS A 38 -6.73 19.18 -14.27
N GLY A 39 -6.23 20.40 -14.20
CA GLY A 39 -4.91 20.67 -13.59
C GLY A 39 -4.85 20.24 -12.13
N LYS A 40 -5.95 20.39 -11.38
CA LYS A 40 -6.05 19.96 -9.99
C LYS A 40 -6.06 18.43 -9.82
N LYS A 41 -6.66 17.68 -10.79
CA LYS A 41 -6.65 16.21 -10.80
C LYS A 41 -5.29 15.63 -11.16
N ILE A 42 -4.58 16.22 -12.12
CA ILE A 42 -3.22 15.80 -12.53
C ILE A 42 -2.25 16.03 -11.37
N ASN A 43 -2.26 17.22 -10.76
CA ASN A 43 -1.42 17.52 -9.60
C ASN A 43 -1.71 16.57 -8.41
N LYS A 44 -2.96 16.13 -8.24
CA LYS A 44 -3.34 15.19 -7.17
C LYS A 44 -2.83 13.78 -7.45
N ALA A 45 -2.90 13.31 -8.70
CA ALA A 45 -2.37 12.01 -9.09
C ALA A 45 -0.84 11.95 -8.98
N GLU A 46 -0.14 13.01 -9.37
CA GLU A 46 1.32 13.11 -9.21
C GLU A 46 1.73 13.14 -7.73
N GLN A 47 0.98 13.85 -6.90
CA GLN A 47 1.20 13.87 -5.45
C GLN A 47 1.01 12.48 -4.84
N GLU A 48 -0.04 11.75 -5.22
CA GLU A 48 -0.27 10.38 -4.75
C GLU A 48 0.86 9.42 -5.15
N ILE A 49 1.37 9.53 -6.38
CA ILE A 49 2.51 8.75 -6.85
C ILE A 49 3.77 9.10 -6.05
N HIS A 50 4.01 10.38 -5.77
CA HIS A 50 5.14 10.83 -4.98
C HIS A 50 5.08 10.32 -3.54
N GLU A 51 3.93 10.41 -2.89
CA GLU A 51 3.70 9.86 -1.55
C GLU A 51 3.92 8.34 -1.51
N MET A 52 3.42 7.61 -2.53
CA MET A 52 3.66 6.17 -2.63
C MET A 52 5.15 5.85 -2.79
N LYS A 53 5.88 6.64 -3.58
CA LYS A 53 7.33 6.49 -3.74
C LYS A 53 8.08 6.68 -2.42
N ILE A 54 7.74 7.71 -1.65
CA ILE A 54 8.37 7.96 -0.34
C ILE A 54 8.06 6.80 0.62
N ARG A 55 6.80 6.36 0.71
CA ARG A 55 6.42 5.22 1.54
C ARG A 55 7.17 3.95 1.15
N LEU A 56 7.32 3.70 -0.15
CA LEU A 56 8.06 2.56 -0.66
C LEU A 56 9.52 2.61 -0.24
N ILE A 57 10.21 3.75 -0.44
CA ILE A 57 11.62 3.90 -0.07
C ILE A 57 11.82 3.63 1.43
N TRP A 58 11.00 4.22 2.29
CA TRP A 58 11.09 4.00 3.72
C TRP A 58 10.75 2.55 4.12
N SER A 59 9.74 1.93 3.49
CA SER A 59 9.44 0.52 3.73
C SER A 59 10.62 -0.39 3.38
N VAL A 60 11.32 -0.12 2.26
CA VAL A 60 12.51 -0.88 1.84
C VAL A 60 13.68 -0.65 2.80
N ILE A 61 13.90 0.60 3.28
CA ILE A 61 14.95 0.91 4.27
C ILE A 61 14.79 0.09 5.55
N PHE A 62 13.56 -0.13 6.04
CA PHE A 62 13.31 -0.95 7.22
C PHE A 62 13.25 -2.46 6.91
N LEU A 63 12.82 -2.82 5.70
CA LEU A 63 12.72 -4.22 5.28
C LEU A 63 14.11 -4.86 5.12
N ILE A 64 15.08 -4.17 4.53
CA ILE A 64 16.43 -4.70 4.30
C ILE A 64 17.10 -5.19 5.60
N PRO A 65 17.23 -4.35 6.66
CA PRO A 65 17.81 -4.82 7.91
C PRO A 65 16.98 -5.91 8.58
N MET A 66 15.66 -5.87 8.47
CA MET A 66 14.79 -6.92 9.01
C MET A 66 15.04 -8.25 8.31
N MET A 67 15.13 -8.26 6.97
CA MET A 67 15.47 -9.46 6.17
C MET A 67 16.88 -9.96 6.51
N TYR A 68 17.83 -9.05 6.70
CA TYR A 68 19.19 -9.43 7.07
C TYR A 68 19.24 -10.11 8.46
N ILE A 69 18.52 -9.58 9.45
CA ILE A 69 18.42 -10.18 10.77
C ILE A 69 17.72 -11.55 10.70
N SER A 70 16.62 -11.67 9.94
CA SER A 70 15.87 -12.91 9.80
C SER A 70 16.68 -14.02 9.12
N MET A 71 17.44 -13.68 8.08
CA MET A 71 18.11 -14.65 7.22
C MET A 71 19.65 -14.67 7.38
N HIS A 72 20.23 -14.07 8.43
CA HIS A 72 21.67 -13.92 8.59
C HIS A 72 22.44 -15.27 8.53
N HIS A 73 21.84 -16.37 9.03
CA HIS A 73 22.44 -17.69 8.97
C HIS A 73 22.51 -18.24 7.53
N MET A 74 21.49 -17.99 6.69
CA MET A 74 21.47 -18.44 5.30
C MET A 74 22.47 -17.64 4.43
N PHE A 75 22.66 -16.35 4.71
CA PHE A 75 23.67 -15.54 4.00
C PHE A 75 25.08 -16.08 4.19
N TYR A 76 25.39 -16.59 5.39
CA TYR A 76 26.67 -17.24 5.62
C TYR A 76 26.80 -18.55 4.84
N GLU A 77 25.77 -19.39 4.84
CA GLU A 77 25.78 -20.68 4.16
C GLU A 77 25.81 -20.56 2.63
N TRP A 78 25.07 -19.61 2.06
CA TRP A 78 24.92 -19.48 0.61
C TRP A 78 26.00 -18.63 -0.06
N PHE A 79 26.42 -17.57 0.59
CA PHE A 79 27.34 -16.59 0.01
C PHE A 79 28.71 -16.54 0.68
N GLY A 80 28.92 -17.29 1.75
CA GLY A 80 30.17 -17.28 2.53
C GLY A 80 30.45 -15.92 3.19
N ILE A 81 29.45 -15.03 3.29
CA ILE A 81 29.59 -13.69 3.86
C ILE A 81 29.66 -13.84 5.39
N PRO A 82 30.78 -13.44 6.04
CA PRO A 82 30.91 -13.57 7.48
C PRO A 82 29.88 -12.66 8.19
N VAL A 83 29.09 -13.26 9.09
CA VAL A 83 28.16 -12.49 9.92
C VAL A 83 28.97 -11.64 10.90
N PRO A 84 28.72 -10.30 10.96
CA PRO A 84 29.39 -9.43 11.92
C PRO A 84 29.23 -9.95 13.36
N GLY A 85 30.32 -9.91 14.14
CA GLY A 85 30.37 -10.49 15.48
C GLY A 85 29.28 -9.96 16.42
N PHE A 86 28.90 -8.69 16.30
CA PHE A 86 27.84 -8.08 17.10
C PHE A 86 26.44 -8.64 16.77
N ILE A 87 26.16 -8.96 15.49
CA ILE A 87 24.90 -9.59 15.09
C ILE A 87 24.82 -11.01 15.59
N LYS A 88 25.94 -11.74 15.48
CA LYS A 88 26.03 -13.09 16.00
C LYS A 88 25.83 -13.12 17.52
N ALA A 89 26.45 -12.21 18.25
CA ALA A 89 26.29 -12.09 19.69
C ALA A 89 24.89 -11.70 20.15
N ALA A 90 24.18 -10.86 19.35
CA ALA A 90 22.87 -10.32 19.72
C ALA A 90 21.68 -11.21 19.29
N PHE A 91 21.81 -11.98 18.19
CA PHE A 91 20.68 -12.63 17.54
C PHE A 91 20.85 -14.12 17.28
N HIS A 92 22.05 -14.67 17.51
CA HIS A 92 22.29 -16.09 17.28
C HIS A 92 22.07 -16.90 18.56
N GLY A 93 21.42 -18.07 18.42
CA GLY A 93 21.15 -19.00 19.51
C GLY A 93 19.81 -18.78 20.21
N ASP A 94 19.30 -19.81 20.83
CA ASP A 94 18.01 -19.83 21.52
C ASP A 94 17.96 -18.83 22.70
N GLU A 95 19.09 -18.58 23.34
CA GLU A 95 19.22 -17.60 24.42
C GLU A 95 18.85 -16.18 23.96
N ASN A 96 19.12 -15.84 22.68
CA ASN A 96 18.85 -14.56 22.08
C ASN A 96 17.53 -14.51 21.30
N ALA A 97 16.75 -15.59 21.31
CA ALA A 97 15.51 -15.70 20.52
C ALA A 97 14.51 -14.56 20.82
N LEU A 98 14.46 -14.08 22.05
CA LEU A 98 13.61 -12.96 22.43
C LEU A 98 14.09 -11.63 21.79
N ALA A 99 15.40 -11.36 21.86
CA ALA A 99 16.00 -10.17 21.25
C ALA A 99 15.85 -10.19 19.73
N PHE A 100 16.05 -11.35 19.12
CA PHE A 100 15.84 -11.61 17.70
C PHE A 100 14.41 -11.30 17.26
N SER A 101 13.42 -11.90 17.93
CA SER A 101 12.00 -11.74 17.62
C SER A 101 11.50 -10.31 17.85
N PHE A 102 11.90 -9.70 18.96
CA PHE A 102 11.49 -8.36 19.32
C PHE A 102 12.10 -7.31 18.38
N SER A 103 13.36 -7.50 17.94
CA SER A 103 13.99 -6.61 16.97
C SER A 103 13.28 -6.62 15.61
N GLN A 104 12.85 -7.78 15.14
CA GLN A 104 12.04 -7.88 13.91
C GLN A 104 10.68 -7.20 14.08
N PHE A 105 10.02 -7.38 15.23
CA PHE A 105 8.77 -6.68 15.54
C PHE A 105 8.96 -5.16 15.51
N LEU A 106 10.01 -4.62 16.15
CA LEU A 106 10.30 -3.18 16.14
C LEU A 106 10.56 -2.64 14.74
N LEU A 107 11.25 -3.38 13.88
CA LEU A 107 11.50 -3.01 12.48
C LEU A 107 10.24 -3.08 11.62
N LEU A 108 9.29 -3.96 11.96
CA LEU A 108 8.01 -4.06 11.27
C LEU A 108 7.08 -2.89 11.56
N LEU A 109 7.09 -2.33 12.79
CA LEU A 109 6.19 -1.24 13.19
C LEU A 109 6.21 -0.03 12.24
N PRO A 110 7.38 0.53 11.83
CA PRO A 110 7.43 1.59 10.85
C PRO A 110 6.82 1.21 9.52
N ILE A 111 7.06 -0.02 9.03
CA ILE A 111 6.50 -0.52 7.77
C ILE A 111 4.97 -0.57 7.86
N MET A 112 4.41 -1.07 8.95
CA MET A 112 2.97 -1.09 9.20
C MET A 112 2.37 0.32 9.26
N TYR A 113 3.03 1.24 9.96
CA TYR A 113 2.58 2.62 10.08
C TYR A 113 2.54 3.34 8.72
N LEU A 114 3.60 3.20 7.93
CA LEU A 114 3.67 3.76 6.58
C LEU A 114 2.58 3.19 5.66
N ASN A 115 2.26 1.92 5.84
CA ASN A 115 1.30 1.19 5.02
C ASN A 115 -0.08 1.02 5.69
N ARG A 116 -0.37 1.80 6.74
CA ARG A 116 -1.63 1.73 7.52
C ARG A 116 -2.90 1.84 6.67
N LYS A 117 -2.81 2.49 5.50
CA LYS A 117 -3.95 2.66 4.58
C LYS A 117 -4.52 1.32 4.15
N TYR A 118 -3.69 0.28 3.96
CA TYR A 118 -4.17 -1.07 3.60
C TYR A 118 -5.00 -1.69 4.71
N PHE A 119 -4.61 -1.51 5.97
CA PHE A 119 -5.37 -2.02 7.12
C PHE A 119 -6.70 -1.28 7.26
N ILE A 120 -6.68 0.06 7.20
CA ILE A 120 -7.89 0.89 7.36
C ILE A 120 -8.91 0.58 6.27
N VAL A 121 -8.48 0.62 4.99
CA VAL A 121 -9.36 0.38 3.84
C VAL A 121 -9.77 -1.09 3.78
N GLY A 122 -8.83 -2.01 4.02
CA GLY A 122 -9.06 -3.45 3.97
C GLY A 122 -10.08 -3.90 5.00
N PHE A 123 -9.93 -3.51 6.27
CA PHE A 123 -10.90 -3.85 7.32
C PHE A 123 -12.23 -3.13 7.15
N LYS A 124 -12.24 -1.87 6.71
CA LYS A 124 -13.48 -1.16 6.41
C LYS A 124 -14.29 -1.86 5.33
N ASN A 125 -13.63 -2.28 4.24
CA ASN A 125 -14.31 -3.00 3.16
C ASN A 125 -14.80 -4.38 3.60
N LEU A 126 -14.04 -5.06 4.47
CA LEU A 126 -14.41 -6.38 4.97
C LEU A 126 -15.61 -6.32 5.93
N PHE A 127 -15.56 -5.46 6.95
CA PHE A 127 -16.53 -5.47 8.05
C PHE A 127 -17.69 -4.50 7.84
N VAL A 128 -17.46 -3.33 7.24
CA VAL A 128 -18.47 -2.29 7.06
C VAL A 128 -19.20 -2.45 5.73
N HIS A 129 -18.44 -2.49 4.64
CA HIS A 129 -19.04 -2.57 3.30
C HIS A 129 -19.39 -4.00 2.86
N ARG A 130 -18.94 -5.03 3.60
CA ARG A 130 -19.12 -6.46 3.26
C ARG A 130 -18.75 -6.78 1.80
N SER A 131 -17.82 -6.05 1.26
CA SER A 131 -17.28 -6.20 -0.10
C SER A 131 -15.77 -6.33 -0.01
N PRO A 132 -15.26 -7.53 0.35
CA PRO A 132 -13.84 -7.77 0.49
C PRO A 132 -13.12 -7.54 -0.84
N ASN A 133 -11.99 -6.88 -0.77
CA ASN A 133 -11.13 -6.57 -1.91
C ASN A 133 -9.68 -7.02 -1.63
N MET A 134 -8.77 -6.71 -2.57
CA MET A 134 -7.34 -7.03 -2.42
C MET A 134 -6.75 -6.44 -1.12
N ASP A 135 -7.14 -5.22 -0.74
CA ASP A 135 -6.66 -4.58 0.49
C ASP A 135 -7.14 -5.34 1.75
N SER A 136 -8.36 -5.95 1.70
CA SER A 136 -8.88 -6.79 2.77
C SER A 136 -8.05 -8.06 2.98
N LEU A 137 -7.61 -8.70 1.89
CA LEU A 137 -6.76 -9.88 1.94
C LEU A 137 -5.39 -9.55 2.52
N ILE A 138 -4.79 -8.43 2.10
CA ILE A 138 -3.51 -7.94 2.62
C ILE A 138 -3.62 -7.64 4.12
N ALA A 139 -4.68 -6.92 4.52
CA ALA A 139 -4.90 -6.58 5.93
C ALA A 139 -5.04 -7.83 6.80
N LEU A 140 -5.79 -8.84 6.35
CA LEU A 140 -5.94 -10.12 7.07
C LEU A 140 -4.62 -10.87 7.18
N GLY A 141 -3.91 -11.07 6.07
CA GLY A 141 -2.66 -11.83 6.05
C GLY A 141 -1.56 -11.17 6.91
N ALA A 142 -1.35 -9.86 6.73
CA ALA A 142 -0.38 -9.12 7.53
C ALA A 142 -0.75 -9.09 9.02
N SER A 143 -2.04 -8.90 9.36
CA SER A 143 -2.50 -8.92 10.76
C SER A 143 -2.36 -10.30 11.40
N ALA A 144 -2.65 -11.37 10.67
CA ALA A 144 -2.48 -12.73 11.16
C ALA A 144 -1.00 -13.00 11.50
N SER A 145 -0.06 -12.63 10.61
CA SER A 145 1.38 -12.76 10.86
C SER A 145 1.82 -11.96 12.10
N VAL A 146 1.33 -10.75 12.27
CA VAL A 146 1.66 -9.90 13.43
C VAL A 146 1.09 -10.49 14.72
N ILE A 147 -0.18 -10.89 14.74
CA ILE A 147 -0.82 -11.48 15.92
C ILE A 147 -0.10 -12.75 16.33
N TYR A 148 0.19 -13.63 15.37
CA TYR A 148 0.94 -14.86 15.65
C TYR A 148 2.36 -14.55 16.15
N GLY A 149 3.08 -13.61 15.51
CA GLY A 149 4.42 -13.23 15.94
C GLY A 149 4.47 -12.65 17.35
N VAL A 150 3.49 -11.82 17.73
CA VAL A 150 3.35 -11.31 19.10
C VAL A 150 3.08 -12.47 20.07
N PHE A 151 2.18 -13.39 19.73
CA PHE A 151 1.95 -14.60 20.52
C PHE A 151 3.25 -15.41 20.68
N ALA A 152 4.02 -15.61 19.60
CA ALA A 152 5.31 -16.32 19.64
C ALA A 152 6.31 -15.63 20.57
N ILE A 153 6.41 -14.30 20.58
CA ILE A 153 7.27 -13.56 21.53
C ILE A 153 6.91 -13.89 22.98
N PHE A 154 5.62 -13.91 23.34
CA PHE A 154 5.19 -14.30 24.69
C PHE A 154 5.56 -15.75 25.01
N ARG A 155 5.44 -16.68 24.06
CA ARG A 155 5.81 -18.09 24.26
C ARG A 155 7.32 -18.26 24.41
N ILE A 156 8.13 -17.53 23.65
CA ILE A 156 9.59 -17.49 23.78
C ILE A 156 9.97 -16.96 25.17
N GLY A 157 9.38 -15.82 25.59
CA GLY A 157 9.64 -15.28 26.92
C GLY A 157 9.27 -16.23 28.05
N TYR A 158 8.16 -16.94 27.93
CA TYR A 158 7.76 -17.97 28.90
C TYR A 158 8.77 -19.13 28.94
N GLY A 159 9.18 -19.62 27.75
CA GLY A 159 10.17 -20.73 27.64
C GLY A 159 11.51 -20.37 28.26
N LEU A 160 12.02 -19.15 28.00
CA LEU A 160 13.25 -18.66 28.61
C LEU A 160 13.15 -18.59 30.14
N GLY A 161 12.03 -18.09 30.67
CA GLY A 161 11.80 -17.99 32.11
C GLY A 161 11.69 -19.34 32.83
N HIS A 162 11.30 -20.41 32.12
CA HIS A 162 11.14 -21.78 32.64
C HIS A 162 12.23 -22.74 32.18
N GLN A 163 13.26 -22.25 31.49
CA GLN A 163 14.37 -23.07 30.94
C GLN A 163 13.89 -24.13 29.93
N ASP A 164 12.73 -23.94 29.31
CA ASP A 164 12.19 -24.82 28.27
C ASP A 164 12.73 -24.40 26.88
N MET A 165 13.96 -24.81 26.59
CA MET A 165 14.64 -24.48 25.33
C MET A 165 13.97 -25.12 24.11
N ALA A 166 13.28 -26.24 24.26
CA ALA A 166 12.54 -26.87 23.18
C ALA A 166 11.35 -25.97 22.73
N LEU A 167 10.67 -25.36 23.70
CA LEU A 167 9.62 -24.38 23.43
C LEU A 167 10.18 -23.13 22.76
N VAL A 168 11.32 -22.62 23.23
CA VAL A 168 11.99 -21.44 22.66
C VAL A 168 12.38 -21.69 21.22
N SER A 169 13.08 -22.77 20.93
CA SER A 169 13.53 -23.16 19.59
C SER A 169 12.35 -23.30 18.62
N ARG A 170 11.26 -23.94 19.05
CA ARG A 170 10.06 -24.12 18.24
C ARG A 170 9.46 -22.77 17.80
N TYR A 171 9.24 -21.83 18.73
CA TYR A 171 8.58 -20.57 18.41
C TYR A 171 9.54 -19.55 17.77
N SER A 172 10.86 -19.66 17.96
CA SER A 172 11.82 -18.79 17.29
C SER A 172 11.92 -19.06 15.79
N MET A 173 11.71 -20.33 15.38
CA MET A 173 11.69 -20.70 13.96
C MET A 173 10.41 -20.32 13.24
N ASP A 174 9.30 -20.15 13.96
CA ASP A 174 7.97 -19.90 13.42
C ASP A 174 7.59 -18.41 13.47
N ILE A 175 8.54 -17.50 13.35
CA ILE A 175 8.29 -16.06 13.34
C ILE A 175 8.10 -15.57 11.91
N TYR A 176 7.01 -14.84 11.64
CA TYR A 176 6.61 -14.39 10.31
C TYR A 176 6.53 -12.86 10.17
N PHE A 177 7.29 -12.10 10.98
CA PHE A 177 7.30 -10.64 10.89
C PHE A 177 7.88 -10.15 9.56
N GLU A 178 8.93 -10.79 9.06
CA GLU A 178 9.51 -10.47 7.76
C GLU A 178 8.52 -10.73 6.62
N SER A 179 7.70 -11.78 6.72
CA SER A 179 6.67 -12.06 5.73
C SER A 179 5.61 -10.96 5.68
N ALA A 180 5.16 -10.45 6.84
CA ALA A 180 4.24 -9.32 6.89
C ALA A 180 4.86 -8.06 6.27
N GLY A 181 6.12 -7.75 6.60
CA GLY A 181 6.86 -6.62 6.03
C GLY A 181 7.06 -6.74 4.52
N MET A 182 7.38 -7.95 4.06
CA MET A 182 7.54 -8.27 2.64
C MET A 182 6.23 -8.08 1.87
N ILE A 183 5.12 -8.64 2.36
CA ILE A 183 3.80 -8.49 1.74
C ILE A 183 3.44 -7.01 1.59
N LEU A 184 3.53 -6.22 2.66
CA LEU A 184 3.19 -4.81 2.64
C LEU A 184 4.07 -4.01 1.66
N THR A 185 5.36 -4.32 1.62
CA THR A 185 6.32 -3.63 0.74
C THR A 185 6.10 -4.01 -0.72
N LEU A 186 5.99 -5.30 -1.06
CA LEU A 186 5.78 -5.77 -2.43
C LEU A 186 4.46 -5.28 -3.01
N ILE A 187 3.39 -5.26 -2.24
CA ILE A 187 2.11 -4.70 -2.67
C ILE A 187 2.24 -3.20 -2.95
N THR A 188 2.99 -2.48 -2.13
CA THR A 188 3.26 -1.05 -2.35
C THR A 188 4.08 -0.83 -3.62
N VAL A 189 5.06 -1.70 -3.94
CA VAL A 189 5.77 -1.72 -5.24
C VAL A 189 4.77 -1.89 -6.39
N GLY A 190 3.91 -2.92 -6.29
CA GLY A 190 2.91 -3.21 -7.33
C GLY A 190 1.98 -2.02 -7.59
N LYS A 191 1.42 -1.42 -6.53
CA LYS A 191 0.55 -0.24 -6.64
C LYS A 191 1.29 0.99 -7.17
N TYR A 192 2.55 1.19 -6.79
CA TYR A 192 3.36 2.27 -7.33
C TYR A 192 3.59 2.11 -8.84
N LEU A 193 3.96 0.92 -9.30
CA LEU A 193 4.16 0.63 -10.73
C LEU A 193 2.86 0.79 -11.53
N GLU A 194 1.75 0.30 -11.00
CA GLU A 194 0.41 0.46 -11.59
C GLU A 194 0.04 1.94 -11.75
N SER A 195 0.16 2.72 -10.69
CA SER A 195 -0.17 4.15 -10.71
C SER A 195 0.73 4.94 -11.67
N ARG A 196 2.02 4.60 -11.71
CA ARG A 196 2.97 5.22 -12.64
C ARG A 196 2.63 4.89 -14.09
N SER A 197 2.26 3.65 -14.40
CA SER A 197 1.87 3.24 -15.74
C SER A 197 0.58 3.91 -16.20
N LYS A 198 -0.43 3.99 -15.33
CA LYS A 198 -1.69 4.70 -15.59
C LYS A 198 -1.45 6.21 -15.83
N GLY A 199 -0.58 6.82 -15.04
CA GLY A 199 -0.22 8.23 -15.21
C GLY A 199 0.39 8.53 -16.58
N LYS A 200 1.34 7.71 -17.04
CA LYS A 200 1.96 7.86 -18.37
C LYS A 200 0.94 7.69 -19.52
N THR A 201 0.03 6.75 -19.39
CA THR A 201 -1.01 6.52 -20.40
C THR A 201 -1.96 7.72 -20.49
N SER A 202 -2.37 8.26 -19.36
CA SER A 202 -3.23 9.47 -19.32
C SER A 202 -2.54 10.69 -19.94
N GLU A 203 -1.25 10.90 -19.64
CA GLU A 203 -0.45 11.98 -20.23
C GLU A 203 -0.33 11.85 -21.76
N ALA A 204 -0.11 10.62 -22.26
CA ALA A 204 -0.04 10.36 -23.70
C ALA A 204 -1.38 10.66 -24.41
N ILE A 205 -2.50 10.24 -23.82
CA ILE A 205 -3.84 10.52 -24.34
C ILE A 205 -4.11 12.03 -24.36
N GLU A 206 -3.71 12.75 -23.31
CA GLU A 206 -3.90 14.19 -23.21
C GLU A 206 -3.08 14.94 -24.27
N LYS A 207 -1.83 14.55 -24.50
CA LYS A 207 -1.00 15.09 -25.59
C LYS A 207 -1.63 14.86 -26.96
N LEU A 208 -2.23 13.71 -27.20
CA LEU A 208 -2.96 13.43 -28.45
C LEU A 208 -4.23 14.29 -28.59
N MET A 209 -4.94 14.51 -27.48
CA MET A 209 -6.12 15.39 -27.48
C MET A 209 -5.77 16.86 -27.70
N ASP A 210 -4.60 17.31 -27.23
CA ASP A 210 -4.13 18.68 -27.44
C ASP A 210 -3.68 18.94 -28.89
N LEU A 211 -3.35 17.88 -29.63
CA LEU A 211 -3.05 17.94 -31.07
C LEU A 211 -4.32 18.07 -31.93
N ALA A 212 -5.50 17.77 -31.39
CA ALA A 212 -6.75 17.96 -32.09
C ALA A 212 -7.01 19.45 -32.31
N PRO A 213 -7.39 19.89 -33.53
CA PRO A 213 -7.63 21.30 -33.82
C PRO A 213 -8.75 21.84 -32.92
N LYS A 214 -8.43 22.90 -32.17
CA LYS A 214 -9.36 23.56 -31.23
C LYS A 214 -10.46 24.36 -31.91
N GLN A 215 -10.33 24.57 -33.22
CA GLN A 215 -11.28 25.27 -34.06
C GLN A 215 -11.47 24.52 -35.37
N ALA A 216 -12.69 24.31 -35.78
CA ALA A 216 -13.03 23.79 -37.08
C ALA A 216 -13.54 24.98 -37.96
N LYS A 217 -12.92 25.15 -39.12
CA LYS A 217 -13.45 26.10 -40.11
C LYS A 217 -14.62 25.43 -40.82
N VAL A 218 -15.77 26.00 -40.70
CA VAL A 218 -17.01 25.52 -41.35
C VAL A 218 -17.28 26.36 -42.57
N LEU A 219 -17.44 25.75 -43.74
CA LEU A 219 -17.90 26.40 -44.95
C LEU A 219 -19.44 26.49 -44.92
N ARG A 220 -19.97 27.72 -44.75
CA ARG A 220 -21.39 28.00 -44.95
C ARG A 220 -21.55 28.93 -46.16
N ASP A 221 -22.34 28.49 -47.13
CA ASP A 221 -22.61 29.24 -48.36
C ASP A 221 -21.36 29.73 -49.10
N GLY A 222 -20.32 28.90 -49.13
CA GLY A 222 -19.05 29.19 -49.80
C GLY A 222 -18.12 30.16 -49.05
N LYS A 223 -18.47 30.56 -47.82
CA LYS A 223 -17.63 31.40 -46.96
C LYS A 223 -17.17 30.62 -45.72
N GLU A 224 -15.86 30.75 -45.40
CA GLU A 224 -15.34 30.26 -44.13
C GLU A 224 -15.92 31.09 -42.97
N VAL A 225 -16.52 30.39 -41.98
CA VAL A 225 -17.05 30.97 -40.74
C VAL A 225 -16.37 30.28 -39.57
#